data_9761a61eb4add6fc39bd91d4b2b77578
#
_entry.id   9761a61eb4add6fc39bd91d4b2b77578
#
_cell.length_a   1.000
_cell.length_b   1.000
_cell.length_c   1.000
_cell.angle_alpha   90.00
_cell.angle_beta   90.00
_cell.angle_gamma   90.00
#
_symmetry.space_group_name_H-M   'P 1'
#
loop_
_entity.id
_entity.type
_entity.pdbx_description
1 polymer ?
#
loop_
_entity_poly.entity_id
_entity_poly.type
_entity_poly.pdbx_seq_one_letter_code
_entity_poly.pdbx_strand_id
1 'polypeptide(L)'
;MIVSLPSLEAPKNIFLVGYLITRVISEVIQLIQGIKQWKSWDFLFLTIIFTALLSTVFAGFSGLEEWKGYKVFLTAILTGWFLSRAHYSNNQYRIIFLLTVLAIIPPLLWGLYEYLIIHSKKSLEIHSVGHVNHSAIYLTMVFGATLGWFISRFNFRKKNEATQLKTILIGIMSFTLFIALIIGQSRGAFGVAVILGLCLLFSLTKDMKVSAIVIVTMLLVIISSMLLESGIVQKQINNQKSDNVLSDRDRVWNVSIEASRFSPLLGLGLSNWHFIKLSQIQKSIEARRETFNPDNYLFPGHSHSLYFSALVERGIVGLIVTLFFMFYWLYDLIKTFKWSKKTITSSMLWAGTFSAWLATFGIGLVNTTFHHEHGILACLFLGLYISYKNELKPS
;
A
#
# COMPACT_ATOMS: atom_id res chain seq x y z
N MET A 1 2.58 -5.54 17.41
CA MET A 1 1.88 -5.06 16.21
C MET A 1 2.72 -5.26 14.95
N ILE A 2 3.86 -4.57 14.79
CA ILE A 2 4.64 -4.56 13.52
C ILE A 2 5.01 -5.98 13.07
N VAL A 3 5.58 -6.79 13.94
CA VAL A 3 5.99 -8.18 13.63
C VAL A 3 4.80 -9.08 13.27
N SER A 4 3.64 -8.84 13.85
CA SER A 4 2.43 -9.63 13.61
C SER A 4 1.62 -9.13 12.39
N LEU A 5 1.96 -7.96 11.83
CA LEU A 5 1.15 -7.32 10.79
C LEU A 5 0.90 -8.21 9.56
N PRO A 6 1.91 -8.88 8.97
CA PRO A 6 1.70 -9.73 7.81
C PRO A 6 1.42 -11.20 8.12
N SER A 7 1.36 -11.61 9.41
CA SER A 7 1.38 -13.04 9.73
C SER A 7 0.34 -13.53 10.73
N LEU A 8 -0.09 -12.72 11.67
CA LEU A 8 -0.94 -13.15 12.78
C LEU A 8 -2.05 -12.14 13.07
N GLU A 9 -3.29 -12.47 12.72
CA GLU A 9 -4.41 -11.54 12.82
C GLU A 9 -4.76 -11.15 14.27
N ALA A 10 -4.93 -12.12 15.16
CA ALA A 10 -5.32 -11.85 16.53
C ALA A 10 -4.25 -11.05 17.31
N PRO A 11 -2.95 -11.47 17.35
CA PRO A 11 -1.90 -10.65 17.96
C PRO A 11 -1.76 -9.26 17.32
N LYS A 12 -1.87 -9.16 16.00
CA LYS A 12 -1.86 -7.86 15.29
C LYS A 12 -2.92 -6.93 15.87
N ASN A 13 -4.17 -7.39 15.95
CA ASN A 13 -5.30 -6.58 16.40
C ASN A 13 -5.17 -6.18 17.88
N ILE A 14 -4.78 -7.11 18.76
CA ILE A 14 -4.57 -6.82 20.18
C ILE A 14 -3.51 -5.74 20.39
N PHE A 15 -2.32 -5.92 19.80
CA PHE A 15 -1.24 -4.95 19.95
C PHE A 15 -1.53 -3.62 19.26
N LEU A 16 -2.28 -3.63 18.16
CA LEU A 16 -2.68 -2.41 17.46
C LEU A 16 -3.66 -1.58 18.31
N VAL A 17 -4.69 -2.22 18.86
CA VAL A 17 -5.65 -1.55 19.76
C VAL A 17 -4.93 -1.02 21.00
N GLY A 18 -4.07 -1.82 21.63
CA GLY A 18 -3.26 -1.37 22.77
C GLY A 18 -2.38 -0.16 22.43
N TYR A 19 -1.73 -0.17 21.27
CA TYR A 19 -0.96 0.97 20.76
C TYR A 19 -1.84 2.21 20.57
N LEU A 20 -2.99 2.08 19.90
CA LEU A 20 -3.88 3.20 19.65
C LEU A 20 -4.41 3.81 20.95
N ILE A 21 -4.83 2.99 21.92
CA ILE A 21 -5.30 3.48 23.24
C ILE A 21 -4.19 4.26 23.95
N THR A 22 -2.99 3.70 24.06
CA THR A 22 -1.88 4.38 24.73
C THR A 22 -1.50 5.69 24.04
N ARG A 23 -1.58 5.75 22.70
CA ARG A 23 -1.32 6.98 21.95
C ARG A 23 -2.41 8.02 22.14
N VAL A 24 -3.69 7.64 22.14
CA VAL A 24 -4.80 8.57 22.43
C VAL A 24 -4.61 9.21 23.81
N ILE A 25 -4.34 8.40 24.84
CA ILE A 25 -4.09 8.90 26.20
C ILE A 25 -2.91 9.90 26.21
N SER A 26 -1.79 9.53 25.57
CA SER A 26 -0.62 10.41 25.46
C SER A 26 -0.93 11.72 24.75
N GLU A 27 -1.67 11.69 23.64
CA GLU A 27 -2.03 12.89 22.88
C GLU A 27 -2.97 13.82 23.67
N VAL A 28 -3.95 13.24 24.37
CA VAL A 28 -4.86 14.01 25.22
C VAL A 28 -4.09 14.72 26.35
N ILE A 29 -3.18 14.00 27.05
CA ILE A 29 -2.35 14.60 28.10
C ILE A 29 -1.51 15.77 27.54
N GLN A 30 -0.85 15.58 26.38
CA GLN A 30 -0.02 16.61 25.76
C GLN A 30 -0.84 17.81 25.27
N LEU A 31 -2.07 17.59 24.82
CA LEU A 31 -3.00 18.65 24.43
C LEU A 31 -3.42 19.49 25.64
N ILE A 32 -3.78 18.83 26.75
CA ILE A 32 -4.14 19.52 28.03
C ILE A 32 -2.96 20.34 28.53
N GLN A 33 -1.73 19.87 28.39
CA GLN A 33 -0.50 20.54 28.78
C GLN A 33 -0.06 21.67 27.84
N GLY A 34 -0.76 21.84 26.67
CA GLY A 34 -0.39 22.84 25.67
C GLY A 34 0.95 22.60 24.96
N ILE A 35 1.49 21.38 25.06
CA ILE A 35 2.85 21.06 24.59
C ILE A 35 2.93 20.88 23.08
N LYS A 36 1.82 20.49 22.41
CA LYS A 36 1.83 20.12 21.00
C LYS A 36 1.02 21.09 20.12
N GLN A 37 1.69 21.58 19.07
CA GLN A 37 1.04 22.34 18.01
C GLN A 37 0.56 21.42 16.88
N TRP A 38 -0.54 21.81 16.25
CA TRP A 38 -1.08 21.15 15.06
C TRP A 38 -0.25 21.50 13.83
N LYS A 39 0.00 20.50 12.98
CA LYS A 39 0.72 20.63 11.72
C LYS A 39 -0.21 20.30 10.54
N SER A 40 0.18 20.68 9.32
CA SER A 40 -0.65 20.42 8.12
C SER A 40 -1.04 18.96 7.94
N TRP A 41 -0.19 18.01 8.32
CA TRP A 41 -0.51 16.60 8.29
C TRP A 41 -1.62 16.20 9.27
N ASP A 42 -1.71 16.84 10.42
CA ASP A 42 -2.77 16.56 11.40
C ASP A 42 -4.14 16.94 10.85
N PHE A 43 -4.24 18.11 10.21
CA PHE A 43 -5.48 18.54 9.55
C PHE A 43 -5.87 17.60 8.40
N LEU A 44 -4.89 17.12 7.63
CA LEU A 44 -5.16 16.19 6.54
C LEU A 44 -5.68 14.83 7.05
N PHE A 45 -5.04 14.26 8.07
CA PHE A 45 -5.52 13.02 8.69
C PHE A 45 -6.93 13.18 9.24
N LEU A 46 -7.21 14.29 9.92
CA LEU A 46 -8.57 14.59 10.40
C LEU A 46 -9.60 14.73 9.28
N THR A 47 -9.23 15.42 8.21
CA THR A 47 -10.13 15.58 7.05
C THR A 47 -10.49 14.24 6.44
N ILE A 48 -9.51 13.33 6.32
CA ILE A 48 -9.74 11.97 5.82
C ILE A 48 -10.67 11.19 6.75
N ILE A 49 -10.43 11.24 8.06
CA ILE A 49 -11.26 10.55 9.07
C ILE A 49 -12.67 11.11 9.06
N PHE A 50 -12.83 12.43 9.05
CA PHE A 50 -14.11 13.09 9.12
C PHE A 50 -14.97 12.84 7.87
N THR A 51 -14.38 12.93 6.68
CA THR A 51 -15.11 12.64 5.43
C THR A 51 -15.54 11.18 5.33
N ALA A 52 -14.70 10.24 5.81
CA ALA A 52 -15.06 8.84 5.89
C ALA A 52 -16.18 8.60 6.93
N LEU A 53 -16.15 9.31 8.06
CA LEU A 53 -17.22 9.25 9.07
C LEU A 53 -18.54 9.77 8.51
N LEU A 54 -18.53 10.92 7.81
CA LEU A 54 -19.73 11.45 7.17
C LEU A 54 -20.34 10.45 6.19
N SER A 55 -19.52 9.85 5.33
CA SER A 55 -19.97 8.80 4.42
C SER A 55 -20.59 7.62 5.17
N THR A 56 -20.00 7.19 6.28
CA THR A 56 -20.50 6.07 7.09
C THR A 56 -21.86 6.40 7.74
N VAL A 57 -22.00 7.59 8.32
CA VAL A 57 -23.22 8.03 9.01
C VAL A 57 -24.39 8.21 8.04
N PHE A 58 -24.12 8.73 6.84
CA PHE A 58 -25.14 9.06 5.85
C PHE A 58 -25.34 7.97 4.78
N ALA A 59 -24.63 6.85 4.87
CA ALA A 59 -24.70 5.77 3.88
C ALA A 59 -26.11 5.16 3.77
N GLY A 60 -26.78 4.92 4.88
CA GLY A 60 -28.16 4.45 4.95
C GLY A 60 -28.42 3.09 4.27
N PHE A 61 -27.37 2.30 3.97
CA PHE A 61 -27.47 1.16 3.07
C PHE A 61 -27.58 -0.19 3.80
N SER A 62 -26.78 -0.44 4.83
CA SER A 62 -26.79 -1.73 5.57
C SER A 62 -26.66 -1.63 7.08
N GLY A 63 -26.27 -0.49 7.62
CA GLY A 63 -26.26 -0.18 9.06
C GLY A 63 -25.13 -0.79 9.88
N LEU A 64 -24.42 -1.81 9.42
CA LEU A 64 -23.33 -2.46 10.16
C LEU A 64 -22.05 -2.60 9.34
N GLU A 65 -22.12 -2.85 8.04
CA GLU A 65 -20.95 -3.09 7.20
C GLU A 65 -20.14 -1.80 6.99
N GLU A 66 -20.80 -0.65 6.87
CA GLU A 66 -20.16 0.66 6.80
C GLU A 66 -19.28 0.92 8.03
N TRP A 67 -19.75 0.56 9.22
CA TRP A 67 -18.99 0.73 10.46
C TRP A 67 -17.81 -0.23 10.55
N LYS A 68 -17.94 -1.46 10.01
CA LYS A 68 -16.80 -2.38 9.88
C LYS A 68 -15.75 -1.81 8.92
N GLY A 69 -16.19 -1.34 7.75
CA GLY A 69 -15.32 -0.68 6.76
C GLY A 69 -14.65 0.57 7.35
N TYR A 70 -15.41 1.42 8.03
CA TYR A 70 -14.88 2.61 8.70
C TYR A 70 -13.84 2.27 9.78
N LYS A 71 -14.10 1.26 10.62
CA LYS A 71 -13.14 0.78 11.63
C LYS A 71 -11.81 0.39 11.00
N VAL A 72 -11.82 -0.39 9.91
CA VAL A 72 -10.60 -0.83 9.21
C VAL A 72 -9.85 0.36 8.64
N PHE A 73 -10.55 1.26 7.97
CA PHE A 73 -9.99 2.47 7.39
C PHE A 73 -9.42 3.41 8.47
N LEU A 74 -10.19 3.69 9.53
CA LEU A 74 -9.79 4.50 10.68
C LEU A 74 -8.51 3.96 11.33
N THR A 75 -8.42 2.65 11.50
CA THR A 75 -7.27 1.99 12.12
C THR A 75 -5.97 2.26 11.36
N ALA A 76 -6.01 2.20 10.02
CA ALA A 76 -4.85 2.51 9.19
C ALA A 76 -4.44 3.99 9.32
N ILE A 77 -5.41 4.90 9.19
CA ILE A 77 -5.16 6.35 9.28
C ILE A 77 -4.63 6.75 10.66
N LEU A 78 -5.24 6.27 11.75
CA LEU A 78 -4.78 6.54 13.12
C LEU A 78 -3.38 6.00 13.39
N THR A 79 -3.03 4.85 12.81
CA THR A 79 -1.67 4.30 12.91
C THR A 79 -0.65 5.29 12.34
N GLY A 80 -0.89 5.79 11.13
CA GLY A 80 -0.01 6.79 10.49
C GLY A 80 0.03 8.09 11.26
N TRP A 81 -1.14 8.60 11.68
CA TRP A 81 -1.24 9.86 12.39
C TRP A 81 -0.51 9.83 13.73
N PHE A 82 -0.74 8.83 14.56
CA PHE A 82 -0.06 8.75 15.86
C PHE A 82 1.43 8.47 15.74
N LEU A 83 1.86 7.69 14.76
CA LEU A 83 3.28 7.53 14.47
C LEU A 83 3.93 8.85 14.03
N SER A 84 3.24 9.66 13.23
CA SER A 84 3.74 10.95 12.75
C SER A 84 3.96 11.97 13.88
N ARG A 85 3.26 11.80 14.99
CA ARG A 85 3.34 12.64 16.20
C ARG A 85 4.26 12.07 17.28
N ALA A 86 4.76 10.86 17.10
CA ALA A 86 5.70 10.24 18.04
C ALA A 86 7.12 10.80 17.84
N HIS A 87 7.93 10.74 18.89
CA HIS A 87 9.34 11.07 18.85
C HIS A 87 10.15 9.83 19.15
N TYR A 88 11.12 9.51 18.28
CA TYR A 88 11.97 8.35 18.40
C TYR A 88 13.44 8.73 18.24
N SER A 89 14.33 8.05 18.95
CA SER A 89 15.75 8.16 18.67
C SER A 89 16.08 7.61 17.28
N ASN A 90 17.20 8.05 16.72
CA ASN A 90 17.65 7.59 15.39
C ASN A 90 17.81 6.05 15.33
N ASN A 91 18.20 5.43 16.44
CA ASN A 91 18.30 3.97 16.54
C ASN A 91 16.91 3.30 16.56
N GLN A 92 15.93 3.88 17.25
CA GLN A 92 14.56 3.37 17.27
C GLN A 92 13.91 3.40 15.89
N TYR A 93 14.08 4.48 15.10
CA TYR A 93 13.61 4.51 13.70
C TYR A 93 14.17 3.35 12.88
N ARG A 94 15.47 3.07 13.03
CA ARG A 94 16.12 1.95 12.33
C ARG A 94 15.60 0.60 12.78
N ILE A 95 15.39 0.41 14.08
CA ILE A 95 14.85 -0.85 14.62
C ILE A 95 13.40 -1.07 14.17
N ILE A 96 12.54 -0.04 14.25
CA ILE A 96 11.15 -0.14 13.80
C ILE A 96 11.11 -0.48 12.30
N PHE A 97 11.90 0.22 11.49
CA PHE A 97 11.99 -0.07 10.05
C PHE A 97 12.48 -1.50 9.78
N LEU A 98 13.54 -1.94 10.47
CA LEU A 98 14.07 -3.29 10.36
C LEU A 98 13.01 -4.35 10.72
N LEU A 99 12.32 -4.18 11.83
CA LEU A 99 11.26 -5.10 12.25
C LEU A 99 10.10 -5.12 11.24
N THR A 100 9.73 -3.98 10.67
CA THR A 100 8.70 -3.89 9.63
C THR A 100 9.07 -4.69 8.39
N VAL A 101 10.34 -4.60 7.98
CA VAL A 101 10.84 -5.29 6.79
C VAL A 101 11.02 -6.79 7.06
N LEU A 102 11.58 -7.17 8.22
CA LEU A 102 11.81 -8.58 8.54
C LEU A 102 10.52 -9.35 8.87
N ALA A 103 9.46 -8.66 9.26
CA ALA A 103 8.16 -9.28 9.55
C ALA A 103 7.58 -10.06 8.36
N ILE A 104 7.99 -9.74 7.12
CA ILE A 104 7.53 -10.45 5.93
C ILE A 104 8.12 -11.87 5.81
N ILE A 105 9.24 -12.17 6.46
CA ILE A 105 9.99 -13.42 6.24
C ILE A 105 9.14 -14.67 6.59
N PRO A 106 8.54 -14.78 7.79
CA PRO A 106 7.77 -15.96 8.14
C PRO A 106 6.57 -16.21 7.20
N PRO A 107 5.69 -15.22 6.90
CA PRO A 107 4.56 -15.45 6.03
C PRO A 107 4.97 -15.65 4.56
N LEU A 108 6.10 -15.09 4.11
CA LEU A 108 6.64 -15.35 2.78
C LEU A 108 7.13 -16.80 2.67
N LEU A 109 7.88 -17.29 3.66
CA LEU A 109 8.35 -18.69 3.68
C LEU A 109 7.17 -19.66 3.72
N TRP A 110 6.14 -19.35 4.49
CA TRP A 110 4.92 -20.14 4.52
C TRP A 110 4.20 -20.14 3.17
N GLY A 111 4.01 -18.98 2.54
CA GLY A 111 3.38 -18.89 1.22
C GLY A 111 4.19 -19.61 0.13
N LEU A 112 5.53 -19.55 0.18
CA LEU A 112 6.40 -20.34 -0.71
C LEU A 112 6.26 -21.83 -0.48
N TYR A 113 6.15 -22.28 0.76
CA TYR A 113 5.92 -23.69 1.11
C TYR A 113 4.57 -24.19 0.58
N GLU A 114 3.48 -23.43 0.76
CA GLU A 114 2.15 -23.76 0.21
C GLU A 114 2.15 -23.81 -1.33
N TYR A 115 2.89 -22.91 -1.97
CA TYR A 115 2.95 -22.84 -3.43
C TYR A 115 3.87 -23.91 -4.04
N LEU A 116 5.10 -24.08 -3.52
CA LEU A 116 6.14 -24.93 -4.12
C LEU A 116 6.09 -26.38 -3.66
N ILE A 117 5.67 -26.65 -2.43
CA ILE A 117 5.75 -28.00 -1.80
C ILE A 117 4.36 -28.63 -1.71
N ILE A 118 3.39 -27.93 -1.09
CA ILE A 118 2.03 -28.47 -0.93
C ILE A 118 1.23 -28.37 -2.22
N HIS A 119 1.54 -27.42 -3.10
CA HIS A 119 0.78 -27.10 -4.32
C HIS A 119 -0.71 -26.78 -4.05
N SER A 120 -1.03 -26.26 -2.85
CA SER A 120 -2.39 -25.86 -2.46
C SER A 120 -2.84 -24.55 -3.10
N LYS A 121 -1.89 -23.76 -3.60
CA LYS A 121 -2.12 -22.44 -4.22
C LYS A 121 -1.61 -22.41 -5.66
N LYS A 122 -2.35 -21.73 -6.54
CA LYS A 122 -1.95 -21.51 -7.97
C LYS A 122 -0.92 -20.41 -8.16
N SER A 123 -0.71 -19.57 -7.15
CA SER A 123 0.21 -18.43 -7.14
C SER A 123 0.63 -18.14 -5.71
N LEU A 124 1.71 -17.39 -5.53
CA LEU A 124 2.19 -17.02 -4.21
C LEU A 124 1.21 -16.09 -3.51
N GLU A 125 0.69 -16.54 -2.38
CA GLU A 125 -0.08 -15.74 -1.43
C GLU A 125 0.67 -15.71 -0.10
N ILE A 126 0.78 -14.52 0.51
CA ILE A 126 1.34 -14.40 1.85
C ILE A 126 0.28 -14.81 2.85
N HIS A 127 0.62 -15.75 3.72
CA HIS A 127 -0.27 -16.18 4.79
C HIS A 127 -0.81 -14.98 5.58
N SER A 128 -2.09 -14.98 5.93
CA SER A 128 -2.77 -13.90 6.66
C SER A 128 -3.08 -12.62 5.85
N VAL A 129 -2.26 -12.24 4.86
CA VAL A 129 -2.61 -11.13 3.95
C VAL A 129 -3.62 -11.59 2.89
N GLY A 130 -3.62 -12.91 2.61
CA GLY A 130 -4.61 -13.56 1.77
C GLY A 130 -4.37 -13.33 0.28
N HIS A 131 -5.41 -13.06 -0.46
CA HIS A 131 -5.49 -13.03 -1.92
C HIS A 131 -4.24 -12.47 -2.63
N VAL A 132 -3.90 -13.05 -3.78
CA VAL A 132 -2.74 -12.75 -4.65
C VAL A 132 -2.45 -11.25 -4.79
N ASN A 133 -3.48 -10.44 -5.06
CA ASN A 133 -3.29 -9.00 -5.25
C ASN A 133 -2.90 -8.28 -3.96
N HIS A 134 -3.50 -8.64 -2.83
CA HIS A 134 -3.16 -8.05 -1.52
C HIS A 134 -1.73 -8.39 -1.11
N SER A 135 -1.35 -9.66 -1.27
CA SER A 135 0.01 -10.14 -1.06
C SER A 135 1.01 -9.39 -1.93
N ALA A 136 0.71 -9.20 -3.21
CA ALA A 136 1.59 -8.48 -4.12
C ALA A 136 1.72 -6.98 -3.81
N ILE A 137 0.65 -6.31 -3.35
CA ILE A 137 0.70 -4.91 -2.88
C ILE A 137 1.64 -4.80 -1.68
N TYR A 138 1.46 -5.68 -0.69
CA TYR A 138 2.32 -5.73 0.49
C TYR A 138 3.79 -5.98 0.13
N LEU A 139 4.06 -7.00 -0.71
CA LEU A 139 5.39 -7.32 -1.22
C LEU A 139 6.04 -6.16 -1.96
N THR A 140 5.29 -5.42 -2.77
CA THR A 140 5.80 -4.25 -3.50
C THR A 140 6.30 -3.16 -2.54
N MET A 141 5.56 -2.87 -1.47
CA MET A 141 5.97 -1.89 -0.47
C MET A 141 7.27 -2.33 0.25
N VAL A 142 7.32 -3.61 0.67
CA VAL A 142 8.50 -4.14 1.38
C VAL A 142 9.69 -4.28 0.44
N PHE A 143 9.49 -4.68 -0.82
CA PHE A 143 10.53 -4.71 -1.85
C PHE A 143 11.20 -3.34 -2.02
N GLY A 144 10.40 -2.30 -2.26
CA GLY A 144 10.97 -0.97 -2.43
C GLY A 144 11.62 -0.42 -1.16
N ALA A 145 11.07 -0.71 0.01
CA ALA A 145 11.67 -0.35 1.30
C ALA A 145 13.05 -1.03 1.49
N THR A 146 13.15 -2.34 1.18
CA THR A 146 14.43 -3.09 1.26
C THR A 146 15.43 -2.64 0.21
N LEU A 147 15.00 -2.42 -1.03
CA LEU A 147 15.86 -1.91 -2.10
C LEU A 147 16.43 -0.54 -1.75
N GLY A 148 15.59 0.39 -1.29
CA GLY A 148 16.03 1.71 -0.85
C GLY A 148 16.98 1.64 0.35
N TRP A 149 16.76 0.71 1.28
CA TRP A 149 17.67 0.46 2.38
C TRP A 149 19.00 -0.12 1.90
N PHE A 150 18.99 -1.08 0.97
CA PHE A 150 20.20 -1.61 0.32
C PHE A 150 21.02 -0.49 -0.32
N ILE A 151 20.39 0.34 -1.17
CA ILE A 151 21.04 1.46 -1.85
C ILE A 151 21.62 2.44 -0.81
N SER A 152 20.86 2.76 0.24
CA SER A 152 21.32 3.66 1.30
C SER A 152 22.57 3.14 2.00
N ARG A 153 22.58 1.87 2.37
CA ARG A 153 23.76 1.25 3.01
C ARG A 153 24.95 1.18 2.05
N PHE A 154 24.68 0.90 0.78
CA PHE A 154 25.74 0.86 -0.23
C PHE A 154 26.41 2.23 -0.40
N ASN A 155 25.62 3.30 -0.48
CA ASN A 155 26.12 4.67 -0.63
C ASN A 155 26.93 5.17 0.58
N PHE A 156 26.59 4.72 1.79
CA PHE A 156 27.21 5.16 3.05
C PHE A 156 28.07 4.07 3.70
N ARG A 157 28.45 3.04 2.92
CA ARG A 157 29.24 1.92 3.44
C ARG A 157 30.62 2.39 3.95
N LYS A 158 30.98 1.95 5.13
CA LYS A 158 32.37 1.93 5.61
C LYS A 158 33.02 0.61 5.16
N LYS A 159 34.33 0.59 4.92
CA LYS A 159 35.09 -0.62 4.54
C LYS A 159 35.28 -1.58 5.75
N ASN A 160 34.17 -2.00 6.40
CA ASN A 160 34.19 -2.94 7.51
C ASN A 160 33.42 -4.17 7.09
N GLU A 161 33.95 -5.37 7.30
CA GLU A 161 33.36 -6.67 6.91
C GLU A 161 31.94 -6.87 7.43
N ALA A 162 31.69 -6.59 8.71
CA ALA A 162 30.33 -6.69 9.31
C ALA A 162 29.31 -5.77 8.63
N THR A 163 29.76 -4.62 8.13
CA THR A 163 28.91 -3.68 7.39
C THR A 163 28.63 -4.19 5.97
N GLN A 164 29.61 -4.84 5.35
CA GLN A 164 29.48 -5.45 4.02
C GLN A 164 28.50 -6.63 4.06
N LEU A 165 28.66 -7.56 5.00
CA LEU A 165 27.75 -8.71 5.17
C LEU A 165 26.28 -8.26 5.34
N LYS A 166 26.03 -7.29 6.23
CA LYS A 166 24.67 -6.73 6.41
C LYS A 166 24.11 -6.14 5.11
N THR A 167 24.94 -5.46 4.32
CA THR A 167 24.52 -4.89 3.04
C THR A 167 24.16 -5.98 2.02
N ILE A 168 24.96 -7.04 1.94
CA ILE A 168 24.72 -8.20 1.08
C ILE A 168 23.40 -8.89 1.46
N LEU A 169 23.16 -9.14 2.75
CA LEU A 169 21.93 -9.78 3.24
C LEU A 169 20.67 -8.99 2.88
N ILE A 170 20.72 -7.65 2.98
CA ILE A 170 19.61 -6.79 2.58
C ILE A 170 19.40 -6.83 1.06
N GLY A 171 20.48 -6.89 0.29
CA GLY A 171 20.42 -7.06 -1.17
C GLY A 171 19.79 -8.38 -1.57
N ILE A 172 20.18 -9.49 -0.95
CA ILE A 172 19.60 -10.82 -1.14
C ILE A 172 18.10 -10.78 -0.80
N MET A 173 17.71 -10.20 0.33
CA MET A 173 16.32 -10.05 0.71
C MET A 173 15.52 -9.26 -0.33
N SER A 174 16.05 -8.13 -0.81
CA SER A 174 15.40 -7.33 -1.86
C SER A 174 15.20 -8.15 -3.15
N PHE A 175 16.21 -8.92 -3.53
CA PHE A 175 16.16 -9.81 -4.70
C PHE A 175 15.12 -10.93 -4.54
N THR A 176 15.08 -11.57 -3.37
CA THR A 176 14.06 -12.60 -3.06
C THR A 176 12.64 -12.04 -3.14
N LEU A 177 12.41 -10.82 -2.64
CA LEU A 177 11.12 -10.15 -2.74
C LEU A 177 10.73 -9.83 -4.19
N PHE A 178 11.69 -9.48 -5.03
CA PHE A 178 11.44 -9.27 -6.46
C PHE A 178 11.04 -10.56 -7.17
N ILE A 179 11.71 -11.69 -6.87
CA ILE A 179 11.30 -13.02 -7.37
C ILE A 179 9.90 -13.38 -6.87
N ALA A 180 9.61 -13.14 -5.59
CA ALA A 180 8.29 -13.40 -5.01
C ALA A 180 7.17 -12.63 -5.73
N LEU A 181 7.43 -11.41 -6.20
CA LEU A 181 6.47 -10.62 -6.99
C LEU A 181 6.20 -11.24 -8.38
N ILE A 182 7.19 -11.86 -8.99
CA ILE A 182 7.01 -12.58 -10.27
C ILE A 182 6.14 -13.82 -10.05
N ILE A 183 6.45 -14.61 -9.03
CA ILE A 183 5.69 -15.81 -8.66
C ILE A 183 4.26 -15.46 -8.22
N GLY A 184 4.06 -14.31 -7.59
CA GLY A 184 2.77 -13.81 -7.13
C GLY A 184 1.79 -13.46 -8.25
N GLN A 185 2.23 -13.39 -9.52
CA GLN A 185 1.38 -13.23 -10.71
C GLN A 185 0.40 -12.03 -10.71
N SER A 186 0.66 -10.98 -9.94
CA SER A 186 -0.11 -9.74 -9.96
C SER A 186 0.51 -8.71 -10.89
N ARG A 187 -0.06 -8.56 -12.11
CA ARG A 187 0.50 -7.70 -13.16
C ARG A 187 0.67 -6.24 -12.74
N GLY A 188 -0.36 -5.66 -12.12
CA GLY A 188 -0.32 -4.27 -11.67
C GLY A 188 0.76 -4.03 -10.61
N ALA A 189 0.87 -4.94 -9.64
CA ALA A 189 1.90 -4.85 -8.60
C ALA A 189 3.30 -5.03 -9.16
N PHE A 190 3.50 -5.99 -10.06
CA PHE A 190 4.80 -6.23 -10.70
C PHE A 190 5.24 -5.03 -11.54
N GLY A 191 4.36 -4.48 -12.38
CA GLY A 191 4.67 -3.28 -13.19
C GLY A 191 5.07 -2.09 -12.30
N VAL A 192 4.34 -1.85 -11.22
CA VAL A 192 4.68 -0.81 -10.25
C VAL A 192 5.99 -1.11 -9.51
N ALA A 193 6.28 -2.37 -9.18
CA ALA A 193 7.56 -2.75 -8.55
C ALA A 193 8.77 -2.48 -9.46
N VAL A 194 8.64 -2.73 -10.76
CA VAL A 194 9.69 -2.40 -11.75
C VAL A 194 9.91 -0.88 -11.81
N ILE A 195 8.84 -0.10 -11.96
CA ILE A 195 8.91 1.37 -11.97
C ILE A 195 9.54 1.88 -10.67
N LEU A 196 9.10 1.35 -9.52
CA LEU A 196 9.63 1.69 -8.20
C LEU A 196 11.14 1.40 -8.11
N GLY A 197 11.56 0.22 -8.55
CA GLY A 197 12.97 -0.16 -8.59
C GLY A 197 13.81 0.81 -9.41
N LEU A 198 13.36 1.13 -10.61
CA LEU A 198 14.04 2.11 -11.48
C LEU A 198 14.09 3.49 -10.83
N CYS A 199 12.96 3.99 -10.30
CA CYS A 199 12.92 5.29 -9.62
C CYS A 199 13.88 5.36 -8.43
N LEU A 200 13.95 4.33 -7.58
CA LEU A 200 14.87 4.29 -6.45
C LEU A 200 16.34 4.22 -6.88
N LEU A 201 16.64 3.42 -7.90
CA LEU A 201 17.99 3.32 -8.46
C LEU A 201 18.46 4.67 -9.02
N PHE A 202 17.70 5.28 -9.90
CA PHE A 202 18.10 6.56 -10.51
C PHE A 202 18.09 7.72 -9.50
N SER A 203 17.19 7.68 -8.50
CA SER A 203 17.06 8.76 -7.53
C SER A 203 18.10 8.71 -6.42
N LEU A 204 18.40 7.53 -5.88
CA LEU A 204 19.20 7.37 -4.65
C LEU A 204 20.62 6.88 -4.90
N THR A 205 20.90 6.12 -5.98
CA THR A 205 22.22 5.55 -6.20
C THR A 205 23.20 6.62 -6.63
N LYS A 206 24.40 6.60 -6.03
CA LYS A 206 25.54 7.45 -6.41
C LYS A 206 26.46 6.77 -7.43
N ASP A 207 26.41 5.47 -7.54
CA ASP A 207 27.28 4.64 -8.37
C ASP A 207 26.47 4.00 -9.52
N MET A 208 26.71 4.45 -10.74
CA MET A 208 26.04 3.94 -11.93
C MET A 208 26.28 2.44 -12.17
N LYS A 209 27.42 1.89 -11.72
CA LYS A 209 27.71 0.45 -11.83
C LYS A 209 26.73 -0.37 -11.01
N VAL A 210 26.38 0.10 -9.80
CA VAL A 210 25.38 -0.57 -8.95
C VAL A 210 23.99 -0.53 -9.61
N SER A 211 23.59 0.61 -10.15
CA SER A 211 22.33 0.72 -10.90
C SER A 211 22.31 -0.26 -12.08
N ALA A 212 23.39 -0.32 -12.86
CA ALA A 212 23.49 -1.23 -13.99
C ALA A 212 23.41 -2.71 -13.56
N ILE A 213 24.13 -3.10 -12.50
CA ILE A 213 24.10 -4.47 -11.97
C ILE A 213 22.67 -4.84 -11.53
N VAL A 214 21.99 -3.99 -10.77
CA VAL A 214 20.64 -4.27 -10.29
C VAL A 214 19.65 -4.35 -11.45
N ILE A 215 19.72 -3.44 -12.43
CA ILE A 215 18.87 -3.47 -13.63
C ILE A 215 19.10 -4.74 -14.43
N VAL A 216 20.37 -5.09 -14.70
CA VAL A 216 20.71 -6.33 -15.44
C VAL A 216 20.19 -7.56 -14.69
N THR A 217 20.35 -7.61 -13.38
CA THR A 217 19.83 -8.71 -12.55
C THR A 217 18.31 -8.81 -12.63
N MET A 218 17.59 -7.69 -12.52
CA MET A 218 16.12 -7.66 -12.68
C MET A 218 15.70 -8.15 -14.08
N LEU A 219 16.38 -7.70 -15.14
CA LEU A 219 16.10 -8.13 -16.51
C LEU A 219 16.37 -9.63 -16.70
N LEU A 220 17.48 -10.16 -16.17
CA LEU A 220 17.77 -11.60 -16.24
C LEU A 220 16.69 -12.44 -15.55
N VAL A 221 16.18 -12.01 -14.42
CA VAL A 221 15.07 -12.73 -13.73
C VAL A 221 13.78 -12.67 -14.54
N ILE A 222 13.46 -11.53 -15.15
CA ILE A 222 12.30 -11.41 -16.05
C ILE A 222 12.46 -12.34 -17.27
N ILE A 223 13.61 -12.31 -17.92
CA ILE A 223 13.90 -13.17 -19.07
C ILE A 223 13.83 -14.65 -18.69
N SER A 224 14.41 -15.03 -17.54
CA SER A 224 14.33 -16.42 -17.04
C SER A 224 12.88 -16.85 -16.79
N SER A 225 12.03 -15.98 -16.24
CA SER A 225 10.60 -16.24 -16.06
C SER A 225 9.87 -16.43 -17.40
N MET A 226 10.28 -15.70 -18.45
CA MET A 226 9.74 -15.90 -19.82
C MET A 226 10.15 -17.24 -20.40
N LEU A 227 11.42 -17.60 -20.30
CA LEU A 227 11.96 -18.85 -20.85
C LEU A 227 11.40 -20.10 -20.15
N LEU A 228 11.10 -19.99 -18.85
CA LEU A 228 10.48 -21.07 -18.08
C LEU A 228 8.96 -21.14 -18.23
N GLU A 229 8.37 -20.31 -19.09
CA GLU A 229 6.92 -20.22 -19.32
C GLU A 229 6.12 -20.13 -18.01
N SER A 230 6.66 -19.43 -17.01
CA SER A 230 6.14 -19.42 -15.67
C SER A 230 5.78 -18.02 -15.16
N GLY A 231 4.93 -17.98 -14.14
CA GLY A 231 4.63 -16.76 -13.40
C GLY A 231 3.82 -15.74 -14.21
N ILE A 232 4.13 -14.46 -13.96
CA ILE A 232 3.35 -13.33 -14.45
C ILE A 232 3.42 -13.15 -15.97
N VAL A 233 4.54 -13.48 -16.59
CA VAL A 233 4.75 -13.28 -18.02
C VAL A 233 3.87 -14.21 -18.82
N GLN A 234 3.81 -15.49 -18.46
CA GLN A 234 2.93 -16.47 -19.10
C GLN A 234 1.46 -16.09 -18.93
N LYS A 235 1.08 -15.63 -17.74
CA LYS A 235 -0.27 -15.10 -17.50
C LYS A 235 -0.61 -13.94 -18.43
N GLN A 236 0.34 -13.02 -18.69
CA GLN A 236 0.13 -11.89 -19.59
C GLN A 236 -0.05 -12.34 -21.03
N ILE A 237 0.78 -13.26 -21.49
CA ILE A 237 0.69 -13.84 -22.85
C ILE A 237 -0.68 -14.51 -23.05
N ASN A 238 -1.12 -15.31 -22.08
CA ASN A 238 -2.40 -16.00 -22.14
C ASN A 238 -3.59 -15.01 -22.18
N ASN A 239 -3.56 -13.96 -21.34
CA ASN A 239 -4.61 -12.95 -21.35
C ASN A 239 -4.65 -12.13 -22.65
N GLN A 240 -3.49 -11.86 -23.25
CA GLN A 240 -3.43 -11.18 -24.55
C GLN A 240 -4.02 -12.06 -25.67
N LYS A 241 -3.75 -13.36 -25.65
CA LYS A 241 -4.32 -14.32 -26.61
C LYS A 241 -5.83 -14.46 -26.47
N SER A 242 -6.39 -14.26 -25.28
CA SER A 242 -7.84 -14.32 -25.00
C SER A 242 -8.56 -12.97 -25.16
N ASP A 243 -7.88 -11.94 -25.62
CA ASP A 243 -8.38 -10.56 -25.76
C ASP A 243 -8.92 -9.93 -24.43
N ASN A 244 -8.47 -10.48 -23.29
CA ASN A 244 -8.88 -10.05 -21.96
C ASN A 244 -7.72 -9.35 -21.20
N VAL A 245 -7.19 -8.29 -21.79
CA VAL A 245 -6.03 -7.55 -21.25
C VAL A 245 -6.34 -6.93 -19.89
N LEU A 246 -7.53 -6.40 -19.71
CA LEU A 246 -7.96 -5.75 -18.47
C LEU A 246 -8.48 -6.73 -17.41
N SER A 247 -8.63 -8.04 -17.74
CA SER A 247 -9.24 -9.03 -16.83
C SER A 247 -10.61 -8.57 -16.35
N ASP A 248 -11.48 -8.18 -17.28
CA ASP A 248 -12.86 -7.69 -17.07
C ASP A 248 -13.00 -6.49 -16.11
N ARG A 249 -11.92 -5.73 -15.86
CA ARG A 249 -11.97 -4.56 -14.98
C ARG A 249 -12.83 -3.43 -15.54
N ASP A 250 -12.89 -3.27 -16.85
CA ASP A 250 -13.78 -2.35 -17.55
C ASP A 250 -15.24 -2.59 -17.16
N ARG A 251 -15.69 -3.85 -17.12
CA ARG A 251 -17.02 -4.25 -16.68
C ARG A 251 -17.28 -3.93 -15.21
N VAL A 252 -16.28 -4.09 -14.35
CA VAL A 252 -16.34 -3.72 -12.92
C VAL A 252 -16.37 -2.21 -12.73
N TRP A 253 -15.60 -1.46 -13.54
CA TRP A 253 -15.58 -0.01 -13.49
C TRP A 253 -16.90 0.60 -14.00
N ASN A 254 -17.57 -0.02 -14.98
CA ASN A 254 -18.91 0.37 -15.40
C ASN A 254 -19.90 0.29 -14.24
N VAL A 255 -19.86 -0.80 -13.43
CA VAL A 255 -20.66 -0.87 -12.19
C VAL A 255 -20.32 0.30 -11.26
N SER A 256 -19.04 0.60 -11.08
CA SER A 256 -18.62 1.67 -10.15
C SER A 256 -19.08 3.05 -10.64
N ILE A 257 -19.01 3.32 -11.93
CA ILE A 257 -19.49 4.58 -12.54
C ILE A 257 -21.00 4.73 -12.32
N GLU A 258 -21.79 3.70 -12.61
CA GLU A 258 -23.24 3.76 -12.41
C GLU A 258 -23.62 3.87 -10.93
N ALA A 259 -22.97 3.07 -10.06
CA ALA A 259 -23.24 3.10 -8.63
C ALA A 259 -22.88 4.44 -7.97
N SER A 260 -21.89 5.17 -8.48
CA SER A 260 -21.52 6.50 -7.96
C SER A 260 -22.66 7.52 -8.13
N ARG A 261 -23.60 7.28 -9.05
CA ARG A 261 -24.76 8.13 -9.29
C ARG A 261 -25.85 7.97 -8.20
N PHE A 262 -25.83 6.87 -7.43
CA PHE A 262 -26.82 6.63 -6.38
C PHE A 262 -26.64 7.54 -5.16
N SER A 263 -25.38 7.90 -4.85
CA SER A 263 -25.05 8.86 -3.78
C SER A 263 -23.78 9.64 -4.17
N PRO A 264 -23.91 10.65 -5.06
CA PRO A 264 -22.73 11.26 -5.69
C PRO A 264 -21.84 12.06 -4.73
N LEU A 265 -22.40 12.65 -3.67
CA LEU A 265 -21.64 13.50 -2.75
C LEU A 265 -20.86 12.71 -1.69
N LEU A 266 -21.56 11.84 -0.95
CA LEU A 266 -21.01 11.14 0.21
C LEU A 266 -20.82 9.63 -0.01
N GLY A 267 -21.26 9.11 -1.16
CA GLY A 267 -21.12 7.70 -1.50
C GLY A 267 -22.12 6.80 -0.79
N LEU A 268 -21.96 5.49 -1.03
CA LEU A 268 -22.82 4.43 -0.49
C LEU A 268 -22.40 3.92 0.89
N GLY A 269 -21.30 4.45 1.46
CA GLY A 269 -20.66 3.97 2.68
C GLY A 269 -19.52 2.99 2.43
N LEU A 270 -18.54 2.97 3.34
CA LEU A 270 -17.37 2.11 3.24
C LEU A 270 -17.78 0.63 3.25
N SER A 271 -17.12 -0.18 2.42
CA SER A 271 -17.40 -1.61 2.24
C SER A 271 -18.78 -1.94 1.67
N ASN A 272 -19.58 -0.98 1.23
CA ASN A 272 -20.92 -1.23 0.69
C ASN A 272 -20.96 -1.53 -0.82
N TRP A 273 -19.81 -1.51 -1.48
CA TRP A 273 -19.74 -1.83 -2.91
C TRP A 273 -20.35 -3.20 -3.24
N HIS A 274 -20.17 -4.21 -2.41
CA HIS A 274 -20.68 -5.57 -2.63
C HIS A 274 -22.21 -5.71 -2.47
N PHE A 275 -22.89 -4.69 -1.95
CA PHE A 275 -24.37 -4.68 -1.89
C PHE A 275 -25.04 -4.13 -3.15
N ILE A 276 -24.26 -3.61 -4.10
CA ILE A 276 -24.77 -3.11 -5.38
C ILE A 276 -25.33 -4.30 -6.18
N LYS A 277 -26.56 -4.16 -6.65
CA LYS A 277 -27.27 -5.20 -7.42
C LYS A 277 -27.41 -4.79 -8.88
N LEU A 278 -27.35 -5.79 -9.78
CA LEU A 278 -27.55 -5.57 -11.22
C LEU A 278 -28.91 -4.89 -11.51
N SER A 279 -29.96 -5.26 -10.78
CA SER A 279 -31.28 -4.64 -10.93
C SER A 279 -31.32 -3.14 -10.58
N GLN A 280 -30.46 -2.66 -9.69
CA GLN A 280 -30.34 -1.23 -9.38
C GLN A 280 -29.64 -0.49 -10.52
N ILE A 281 -28.59 -1.08 -11.07
CA ILE A 281 -27.87 -0.56 -12.25
C ILE A 281 -28.83 -0.48 -13.45
N GLN A 282 -29.56 -1.55 -13.74
CA GLN A 282 -30.55 -1.61 -14.81
C GLN A 282 -31.58 -0.49 -14.66
N LYS A 283 -32.24 -0.37 -13.50
CA LYS A 283 -33.24 0.69 -13.23
C LYS A 283 -32.67 2.09 -13.43
N SER A 284 -31.42 2.33 -13.02
CA SER A 284 -30.73 3.61 -13.18
C SER A 284 -30.50 3.98 -14.65
N ILE A 285 -30.14 3.00 -15.48
CA ILE A 285 -29.90 3.16 -16.91
C ILE A 285 -31.21 3.38 -17.66
N GLU A 286 -32.19 2.53 -17.42
CA GLU A 286 -33.52 2.62 -18.06
C GLU A 286 -34.25 3.93 -17.70
N ALA A 287 -34.08 4.44 -16.47
CA ALA A 287 -34.61 5.73 -16.06
C ALA A 287 -34.08 6.90 -16.89
N ARG A 288 -32.86 6.76 -17.46
CA ARG A 288 -32.28 7.72 -18.40
C ARG A 288 -32.61 7.46 -19.85
N ARG A 289 -33.46 6.49 -20.14
CA ARG A 289 -33.87 6.05 -21.50
C ARG A 289 -32.68 5.49 -22.31
N GLU A 290 -31.68 4.90 -21.63
CA GLU A 290 -30.53 4.23 -22.23
C GLU A 290 -30.79 2.72 -22.29
N THR A 291 -30.19 2.04 -23.28
CA THR A 291 -30.31 0.58 -23.43
C THR A 291 -29.40 -0.13 -22.44
N PHE A 292 -29.98 -0.97 -21.60
CA PHE A 292 -29.24 -1.79 -20.66
C PHE A 292 -28.70 -3.06 -21.34
N ASN A 293 -27.39 -3.31 -21.19
CA ASN A 293 -26.76 -4.57 -21.60
C ASN A 293 -26.06 -5.20 -20.40
N PRO A 294 -26.54 -6.36 -19.87
CA PRO A 294 -25.96 -6.99 -18.69
C PRO A 294 -24.51 -7.42 -18.86
N ASP A 295 -24.06 -7.72 -20.07
CA ASP A 295 -22.69 -8.15 -20.34
C ASP A 295 -21.64 -7.08 -20.06
N ASN A 296 -22.06 -5.82 -19.96
CA ASN A 296 -21.17 -4.70 -19.64
C ASN A 296 -20.87 -4.56 -18.14
N TYR A 297 -21.42 -5.43 -17.27
CA TYR A 297 -21.35 -5.29 -15.82
C TYR A 297 -20.88 -6.57 -15.14
N LEU A 298 -19.90 -6.46 -14.22
CA LEU A 298 -19.38 -7.57 -13.43
C LEU A 298 -19.23 -7.17 -11.96
N PHE A 299 -19.62 -8.06 -11.04
CA PHE A 299 -19.70 -7.81 -9.59
C PHE A 299 -18.74 -8.70 -8.80
N PRO A 300 -17.44 -8.40 -8.72
CA PRO A 300 -16.47 -9.22 -7.97
C PRO A 300 -16.43 -8.91 -6.46
N GLY A 301 -17.33 -8.10 -5.94
CA GLY A 301 -17.39 -7.71 -4.52
C GLY A 301 -16.65 -6.40 -4.17
N HIS A 302 -15.84 -5.85 -5.07
CA HIS A 302 -15.15 -4.56 -4.91
C HIS A 302 -14.74 -4.00 -6.27
N SER A 303 -14.41 -2.69 -6.33
CA SER A 303 -14.22 -1.96 -7.59
C SER A 303 -12.92 -2.29 -8.36
N HIS A 304 -11.99 -3.04 -7.79
CA HIS A 304 -10.64 -3.21 -8.34
C HIS A 304 -9.93 -1.90 -8.71
N SER A 305 -10.25 -0.81 -8.01
CA SER A 305 -9.55 0.48 -8.10
C SER A 305 -9.74 1.26 -6.81
N LEU A 306 -8.66 1.82 -6.28
CA LEU A 306 -8.70 2.73 -5.12
C LEU A 306 -9.59 3.95 -5.39
N TYR A 307 -9.52 4.49 -6.60
CA TYR A 307 -10.22 5.70 -6.99
C TYR A 307 -11.72 5.47 -7.16
N PHE A 308 -12.10 4.37 -7.83
CA PHE A 308 -13.50 3.99 -7.93
C PHE A 308 -14.08 3.54 -6.59
N SER A 309 -13.29 2.87 -5.73
CA SER A 309 -13.73 2.59 -4.35
C SER A 309 -13.99 3.89 -3.60
N ALA A 310 -13.09 4.87 -3.69
CA ALA A 310 -13.28 6.16 -3.04
C ALA A 310 -14.53 6.89 -3.56
N LEU A 311 -14.77 6.86 -4.88
CA LEU A 311 -15.90 7.50 -5.52
C LEU A 311 -17.23 6.83 -5.13
N VAL A 312 -17.30 5.50 -5.17
CA VAL A 312 -18.55 4.76 -4.87
C VAL A 312 -18.86 4.77 -3.37
N GLU A 313 -17.86 4.51 -2.54
CA GLU A 313 -18.07 4.35 -1.10
C GLU A 313 -18.12 5.67 -0.33
N ARG A 314 -17.41 6.71 -0.82
CA ARG A 314 -17.28 8.00 -0.12
C ARG A 314 -17.65 9.20 -0.99
N GLY A 315 -18.19 8.96 -2.19
CA GLY A 315 -18.62 9.99 -3.13
C GLY A 315 -17.48 10.85 -3.68
N ILE A 316 -17.87 11.93 -4.36
CA ILE A 316 -16.92 12.88 -4.93
C ILE A 316 -16.06 13.56 -3.84
N VAL A 317 -16.65 13.79 -2.65
CA VAL A 317 -15.92 14.37 -1.50
C VAL A 317 -14.80 13.43 -1.08
N GLY A 318 -15.08 12.14 -0.92
CA GLY A 318 -14.06 11.15 -0.57
C GLY A 318 -13.00 10.95 -1.64
N LEU A 319 -13.37 11.04 -2.93
CA LEU A 319 -12.42 10.99 -4.04
C LEU A 319 -11.49 12.20 -4.02
N ILE A 320 -12.02 13.42 -3.89
CA ILE A 320 -11.21 14.66 -3.80
C ILE A 320 -10.23 14.59 -2.64
N VAL A 321 -10.68 14.16 -1.45
CA VAL A 321 -9.82 14.03 -0.29
C VAL A 321 -8.74 12.95 -0.50
N THR A 322 -9.07 11.86 -1.18
CA THR A 322 -8.09 10.81 -1.53
C THR A 322 -7.04 11.34 -2.51
N LEU A 323 -7.44 12.08 -3.53
CA LEU A 323 -6.52 12.71 -4.48
C LEU A 323 -5.66 13.79 -3.80
N PHE A 324 -6.24 14.61 -2.91
CA PHE A 324 -5.49 15.58 -2.14
C PHE A 324 -4.45 14.92 -1.24
N PHE A 325 -4.81 13.81 -0.56
CA PHE A 325 -3.87 13.01 0.24
C PHE A 325 -2.72 12.46 -0.62
N MET A 326 -3.03 11.93 -1.80
CA MET A 326 -2.06 11.44 -2.76
C MET A 326 -1.07 12.53 -3.18
N PHE A 327 -1.57 13.68 -3.62
CA PHE A 327 -0.73 14.78 -4.11
C PHE A 327 0.04 15.48 -3.00
N TYR A 328 -0.54 15.62 -1.80
CA TYR A 328 0.15 16.22 -0.67
C TYR A 328 1.30 15.32 -0.18
N TRP A 329 1.08 14.00 -0.17
CA TRP A 329 2.13 13.04 0.16
C TRP A 329 3.27 13.08 -0.87
N LEU A 330 2.94 13.09 -2.16
CA LEU A 330 3.94 13.23 -3.23
C LEU A 330 4.72 14.55 -3.13
N TYR A 331 4.01 15.66 -2.94
CA TYR A 331 4.63 16.97 -2.74
C TYR A 331 5.65 16.96 -1.59
N ASP A 332 5.30 16.35 -0.48
CA ASP A 332 6.17 16.26 0.68
C ASP A 332 7.41 15.39 0.40
N LEU A 333 7.25 14.29 -0.33
CA LEU A 333 8.36 13.44 -0.80
C LEU A 333 9.30 14.19 -1.73
N ILE A 334 8.77 14.95 -2.68
CA ILE A 334 9.57 15.78 -3.62
C ILE A 334 10.33 16.86 -2.83
N LYS A 335 9.65 17.57 -1.95
CA LYS A 335 10.25 18.66 -1.13
C LYS A 335 11.40 18.15 -0.25
N THR A 336 11.32 16.93 0.24
CA THR A 336 12.34 16.34 1.12
C THR A 336 13.38 15.49 0.39
N PHE A 337 13.29 15.38 -0.92
CA PHE A 337 14.18 14.52 -1.70
C PHE A 337 15.68 14.81 -1.49
N LYS A 338 16.09 16.08 -1.49
CA LYS A 338 17.49 16.47 -1.22
C LYS A 338 17.93 16.06 0.18
N TRP A 339 17.03 16.13 1.15
CA TRP A 339 17.29 15.73 2.53
C TRP A 339 17.44 14.20 2.67
N SER A 340 16.69 13.41 1.91
CA SER A 340 16.79 11.96 1.94
C SER A 340 18.19 11.42 1.67
N LYS A 341 19.03 12.17 0.94
CA LYS A 341 20.40 11.80 0.57
C LYS A 341 21.45 12.08 1.65
N LYS A 342 21.08 12.60 2.84
CA LYS A 342 22.03 13.02 3.87
C LYS A 342 22.52 11.89 4.78
N THR A 343 21.65 10.96 5.14
CA THR A 343 21.96 9.86 6.07
C THR A 343 21.32 8.55 5.64
N ILE A 344 21.81 7.43 6.17
CA ILE A 344 21.18 6.12 5.94
C ILE A 344 19.72 6.13 6.40
N THR A 345 19.45 6.69 7.58
CA THR A 345 18.08 6.71 8.16
C THR A 345 17.13 7.56 7.32
N SER A 346 17.54 8.77 6.91
CA SER A 346 16.71 9.61 6.04
C SER A 346 16.41 8.95 4.70
N SER A 347 17.42 8.30 4.10
CA SER A 347 17.29 7.64 2.81
C SER A 347 16.36 6.42 2.87
N MET A 348 16.49 5.55 3.89
CA MET A 348 15.66 4.37 4.03
C MET A 348 14.21 4.73 4.36
N LEU A 349 13.96 5.74 5.23
CA LEU A 349 12.61 6.17 5.57
C LEU A 349 11.91 6.84 4.37
N TRP A 350 12.64 7.66 3.62
CA TRP A 350 12.13 8.25 2.39
C TRP A 350 11.79 7.18 1.36
N ALA A 351 12.67 6.20 1.14
CA ALA A 351 12.44 5.11 0.20
C ALA A 351 11.26 4.23 0.61
N GLY A 352 11.13 3.87 1.90
CA GLY A 352 9.99 3.11 2.40
C GLY A 352 8.67 3.85 2.18
N THR A 353 8.65 5.15 2.47
CA THR A 353 7.46 5.99 2.28
C THR A 353 7.13 6.23 0.79
N PHE A 354 8.15 6.41 -0.07
CA PHE A 354 7.94 6.48 -1.51
C PHE A 354 7.41 5.17 -2.08
N SER A 355 7.92 4.03 -1.57
CA SER A 355 7.43 2.71 -1.96
C SER A 355 5.97 2.49 -1.56
N ALA A 356 5.60 2.92 -0.36
CA ALA A 356 4.23 2.88 0.13
C ALA A 356 3.32 3.79 -0.71
N TRP A 357 3.77 5.01 -1.05
CA TRP A 357 3.03 5.92 -1.91
C TRP A 357 2.79 5.33 -3.29
N LEU A 358 3.85 4.87 -3.97
CA LEU A 358 3.74 4.35 -5.33
C LEU A 358 2.95 3.03 -5.37
N ALA A 359 3.11 2.14 -4.39
CA ALA A 359 2.31 0.93 -4.31
C ALA A 359 0.82 1.25 -4.05
N THR A 360 0.51 2.16 -3.12
CA THR A 360 -0.87 2.53 -2.79
C THR A 360 -1.57 3.17 -3.98
N PHE A 361 -0.98 4.19 -4.58
CA PHE A 361 -1.64 4.98 -5.61
C PHE A 361 -1.40 4.46 -7.03
N GLY A 362 -0.24 3.89 -7.32
CA GLY A 362 0.06 3.31 -8.62
C GLY A 362 -0.66 1.98 -8.85
N ILE A 363 -0.57 1.03 -7.93
CA ILE A 363 -1.36 -0.21 -8.02
C ILE A 363 -2.85 0.10 -7.81
N GLY A 364 -3.16 1.16 -7.08
CA GLY A 364 -4.51 1.70 -6.86
C GLY A 364 -5.29 2.03 -8.11
N LEU A 365 -4.64 2.21 -9.26
CA LEU A 365 -5.31 2.35 -10.56
C LEU A 365 -6.10 1.09 -10.95
N VAL A 366 -5.57 -0.08 -10.62
CA VAL A 366 -6.09 -1.39 -11.06
C VAL A 366 -6.41 -2.34 -9.91
N ASN A 367 -6.32 -1.91 -8.65
CA ASN A 367 -6.67 -2.66 -7.45
C ASN A 367 -7.12 -1.74 -6.32
N THR A 368 -7.90 -2.28 -5.38
CA THR A 368 -8.24 -1.59 -4.13
C THR A 368 -7.08 -1.76 -3.16
N THR A 369 -6.34 -0.67 -2.87
CA THR A 369 -5.03 -0.73 -2.20
C THR A 369 -5.01 -0.13 -0.79
N PHE A 370 -6.02 0.59 -0.36
CA PHE A 370 -5.98 1.29 0.92
C PHE A 370 -6.90 0.66 1.96
N HIS A 371 -6.69 -0.64 2.20
CA HIS A 371 -7.43 -1.41 3.20
C HIS A 371 -6.55 -2.54 3.76
N HIS A 372 -7.00 -3.24 4.80
CA HIS A 372 -6.31 -4.36 5.47
C HIS A 372 -4.85 -4.01 5.85
N GLU A 373 -3.97 -5.01 5.86
CA GLU A 373 -2.58 -4.94 6.32
C GLU A 373 -1.73 -3.97 5.48
N HIS A 374 -1.96 -3.91 4.19
CA HIS A 374 -1.19 -3.02 3.31
C HIS A 374 -1.56 -1.54 3.50
N GLY A 375 -2.80 -1.23 3.86
CA GLY A 375 -3.19 0.13 4.26
C GLY A 375 -2.50 0.56 5.57
N ILE A 376 -2.42 -0.34 6.55
CA ILE A 376 -1.70 -0.12 7.81
C ILE A 376 -0.20 0.05 7.55
N LEU A 377 0.39 -0.80 6.69
CA LEU A 377 1.81 -0.72 6.33
C LEU A 377 2.15 0.60 5.63
N ALA A 378 1.29 1.04 4.71
CA ALA A 378 1.46 2.32 4.02
C ALA A 378 1.46 3.50 5.00
N CYS A 379 0.48 3.53 5.91
CA CYS A 379 0.39 4.55 6.95
C CYS A 379 1.53 4.46 7.96
N LEU A 380 2.04 3.27 8.26
CA LEU A 380 3.20 3.08 9.14
C LEU A 380 4.45 3.73 8.53
N PHE A 381 4.77 3.45 7.26
CA PHE A 381 5.90 4.09 6.58
C PHE A 381 5.75 5.61 6.51
N LEU A 382 4.55 6.10 6.18
CA LEU A 382 4.25 7.53 6.15
C LEU A 382 4.44 8.18 7.53
N GLY A 383 3.88 7.57 8.57
CA GLY A 383 3.97 8.09 9.95
C GLY A 383 5.40 8.18 10.46
N LEU A 384 6.21 7.14 10.26
CA LEU A 384 7.63 7.13 10.63
C LEU A 384 8.42 8.21 9.88
N TYR A 385 8.16 8.37 8.60
CA TYR A 385 8.81 9.39 7.78
C TYR A 385 8.47 10.82 8.26
N ILE A 386 7.18 11.12 8.50
CA ILE A 386 6.76 12.45 8.97
C ILE A 386 7.35 12.72 10.35
N SER A 387 7.32 11.76 11.27
CA SER A 387 7.90 11.87 12.61
C SER A 387 9.38 12.25 12.51
N TYR A 388 10.18 11.48 11.78
CA TYR A 388 11.61 11.73 11.60
C TYR A 388 11.91 13.07 10.93
N LYS A 389 11.13 13.44 9.90
CA LYS A 389 11.25 14.74 9.23
C LYS A 389 11.02 15.91 10.20
N ASN A 390 10.03 15.79 11.08
CA ASN A 390 9.68 16.82 12.04
C ASN A 390 10.77 17.04 13.11
N GLU A 391 11.52 16.01 13.47
CA GLU A 391 12.64 16.14 14.42
C GLU A 391 13.83 16.90 13.84
N LEU A 392 14.05 16.81 12.53
CA LEU A 392 15.18 17.46 11.87
C LEU A 392 14.92 18.93 11.49
N LYS A 393 13.69 19.38 11.60
CA LYS A 393 13.30 20.78 11.51
C LYS A 393 12.70 21.18 12.87
N PRO A 394 13.49 21.57 13.87
CA PRO A 394 12.92 22.27 14.99
C PRO A 394 12.22 23.53 14.44
N SER A 395 10.95 23.66 14.81
CA SER A 395 10.06 24.78 14.50
C SER A 395 10.65 26.11 14.96
#